data_331ba9322458494e3e180b7d0d1561aa
#
_entry.id   331ba9322458494e3e180b7d0d1561aa
#
_cell.length_a   1.000
_cell.length_b   1.000
_cell.length_c   1.000
_cell.angle_alpha   90.00
_cell.angle_beta   90.00
_cell.angle_gamma   90.00
#
_symmetry.space_group_name_H-M   'P 1'
#
loop_
_entity.id
_entity.type
_entity.pdbx_description
1 polymer ?
#
loop_
_entity_poly.entity_id
_entity_poly.type
_entity_poly.pdbx_seq_one_letter_code
_entity_poly.pdbx_strand_id
1 'polypeptide(L)'
;MTTAAPAKISFKQQMLQAREDAIIRAVNLLLAEKGFEAMTVDEVAAQVGIAKASLYKHFPSKEDLGAAAMAHLMAQAQAFLDTLPETQPPLDKLRAVVRWTMGLKLGGEMPSLPSQNSTLRATLMGHKAYMDGLMDVSDRLGAWIVEAQAQGLINPKLPAIAVLYTLYARACDPVLEFLKMGELHTDAEIIELVLSTCFEGLNAR
;
A
#
# COMPACT_ATOMS: atom_id res chain seq x y z
N MET A 1 33.55 18.00 5.60
CA MET A 1 32.76 16.76 5.44
C MET A 1 32.54 16.56 3.95
N THR A 2 33.21 15.58 3.37
CA THR A 2 33.21 15.33 1.91
C THR A 2 31.97 14.48 1.59
N THR A 3 30.98 15.08 0.95
CA THR A 3 29.81 14.35 0.40
C THR A 3 30.30 13.50 -0.77
N ALA A 4 30.35 12.18 -0.58
CA ALA A 4 30.60 11.24 -1.66
C ALA A 4 29.49 11.37 -2.71
N ALA A 5 29.86 11.64 -3.96
CA ALA A 5 28.92 11.64 -5.08
C ALA A 5 28.26 10.24 -5.21
N PRO A 6 26.95 10.14 -5.52
CA PRO A 6 26.29 8.87 -5.69
C PRO A 6 26.97 8.07 -6.80
N ALA A 7 27.29 6.79 -6.52
CA ALA A 7 27.91 5.90 -7.47
C ALA A 7 27.04 5.79 -8.73
N LYS A 8 27.61 6.02 -9.91
CA LYS A 8 26.91 5.86 -11.20
C LYS A 8 26.49 4.40 -11.37
N ILE A 9 25.18 4.15 -11.33
CA ILE A 9 24.59 2.82 -11.62
C ILE A 9 24.91 2.49 -13.10
N SER A 10 25.44 1.28 -13.35
CA SER A 10 25.78 0.84 -14.71
C SER A 10 24.49 0.69 -15.56
N PHE A 11 24.60 0.87 -16.90
CA PHE A 11 23.48 0.69 -17.82
C PHE A 11 22.82 -0.70 -17.66
N LYS A 12 23.64 -1.74 -17.46
CA LYS A 12 23.13 -3.11 -17.19
C LYS A 12 22.27 -3.17 -15.93
N GLN A 13 22.69 -2.52 -14.87
CA GLN A 13 21.90 -2.44 -13.61
C GLN A 13 20.61 -1.66 -13.76
N GLN A 14 20.64 -0.55 -14.52
CA GLN A 14 19.43 0.24 -14.83
C GLN A 14 18.41 -0.58 -15.61
N MET A 15 18.86 -1.35 -16.62
CA MET A 15 17.98 -2.23 -17.39
C MET A 15 17.40 -3.37 -16.57
N LEU A 16 18.19 -3.92 -15.63
CA LEU A 16 17.72 -4.95 -14.70
C LEU A 16 16.64 -4.39 -13.78
N GLN A 17 16.90 -3.24 -13.17
CA GLN A 17 15.95 -2.56 -12.28
C GLN A 17 14.64 -2.22 -13.01
N ALA A 18 14.73 -1.61 -14.20
CA ALA A 18 13.54 -1.27 -14.98
C ALA A 18 12.69 -2.50 -15.33
N ARG A 19 13.33 -3.66 -15.54
CA ARG A 19 12.61 -4.93 -15.75
C ARG A 19 11.93 -5.42 -14.49
N GLU A 20 12.61 -5.40 -13.36
CA GLU A 20 12.03 -5.78 -12.05
C GLU A 20 10.86 -4.88 -11.70
N ASP A 21 10.98 -3.57 -11.89
CA ASP A 21 9.89 -2.61 -11.67
C ASP A 21 8.68 -2.88 -12.59
N ALA A 22 8.92 -3.28 -13.84
CA ALA A 22 7.84 -3.65 -14.76
C ALA A 22 7.13 -4.93 -14.30
N ILE A 23 7.88 -5.93 -13.84
CA ILE A 23 7.32 -7.17 -13.28
C ILE A 23 6.49 -6.87 -12.03
N ILE A 24 7.03 -6.10 -11.09
CA ILE A 24 6.35 -5.73 -9.84
C ILE A 24 5.04 -4.98 -10.15
N ARG A 25 5.04 -4.03 -11.07
CA ARG A 25 3.82 -3.33 -11.49
C ARG A 25 2.77 -4.28 -12.05
N ALA A 26 3.15 -5.22 -12.93
CA ALA A 26 2.23 -6.21 -13.47
C ALA A 26 1.65 -7.11 -12.37
N VAL A 27 2.47 -7.53 -11.41
CA VAL A 27 2.01 -8.31 -10.25
C VAL A 27 1.03 -7.50 -9.39
N ASN A 28 1.33 -6.23 -9.08
CA ASN A 28 0.44 -5.37 -8.30
C ASN A 28 -0.94 -5.23 -8.95
N LEU A 29 -1.00 -4.99 -10.26
CA LEU A 29 -2.27 -4.89 -10.98
C LEU A 29 -3.07 -6.20 -10.92
N LEU A 30 -2.42 -7.34 -11.15
CA LEU A 30 -3.07 -8.65 -11.06
C LEU A 30 -3.52 -8.99 -9.62
N LEU A 31 -2.74 -8.61 -8.61
CA LEU A 31 -3.13 -8.77 -7.21
C LEU A 31 -4.32 -7.87 -6.84
N ALA A 32 -4.42 -6.67 -7.40
CA ALA A 32 -5.55 -5.78 -7.20
C ALA A 32 -6.81 -6.28 -7.91
N GLU A 33 -6.67 -6.78 -9.15
CA GLU A 33 -7.77 -7.23 -9.99
C GLU A 33 -8.41 -8.54 -9.48
N LYS A 34 -7.61 -9.54 -9.15
CA LYS A 34 -8.10 -10.91 -8.86
C LYS A 34 -7.52 -11.58 -7.62
N GLY A 35 -6.60 -10.92 -6.94
CA GLY A 35 -5.94 -11.45 -5.75
C GLY A 35 -4.86 -12.49 -6.05
N PHE A 36 -4.13 -12.88 -5.00
CA PHE A 36 -2.97 -13.77 -5.13
C PHE A 36 -3.35 -15.17 -5.64
N GLU A 37 -4.42 -15.74 -5.14
CA GLU A 37 -4.77 -17.13 -5.44
C GLU A 37 -5.10 -17.32 -6.94
N ALA A 38 -5.82 -16.37 -7.54
CA ALA A 38 -6.22 -16.43 -8.95
C ALA A 38 -5.14 -15.94 -9.93
N MET A 39 -4.15 -15.17 -9.48
CA MET A 39 -3.04 -14.73 -10.30
C MET A 39 -2.18 -15.92 -10.72
N THR A 40 -1.73 -15.95 -11.97
CA THR A 40 -0.78 -16.94 -12.49
C THR A 40 0.53 -16.29 -12.94
N VAL A 41 1.63 -17.04 -12.86
CA VAL A 41 2.95 -16.59 -13.33
C VAL A 41 2.96 -16.38 -14.85
N ASP A 42 2.14 -17.15 -15.58
CA ASP A 42 2.02 -17.01 -17.04
C ASP A 42 1.37 -15.67 -17.44
N GLU A 43 0.36 -15.23 -16.68
CA GLU A 43 -0.27 -13.92 -16.89
C GLU A 43 0.70 -12.77 -16.62
N VAL A 44 1.49 -12.86 -15.54
CA VAL A 44 2.54 -11.86 -15.26
C VAL A 44 3.55 -11.79 -16.41
N ALA A 45 4.04 -12.95 -16.87
CA ALA A 45 4.99 -13.03 -17.98
C ALA A 45 4.41 -12.45 -19.27
N ALA A 46 3.16 -12.76 -19.59
CA ALA A 46 2.44 -12.23 -20.76
C ALA A 46 2.25 -10.70 -20.69
N GLN A 47 1.86 -10.18 -19.52
CA GLN A 47 1.63 -8.75 -19.32
C GLN A 47 2.93 -7.92 -19.45
N VAL A 48 4.07 -8.48 -19.02
CA VAL A 48 5.38 -7.84 -19.14
C VAL A 48 6.02 -8.08 -20.53
N GLY A 49 5.52 -9.05 -21.30
CA GLY A 49 6.08 -9.41 -22.60
C GLY A 49 7.41 -10.18 -22.50
N ILE A 50 7.60 -11.02 -21.47
CA ILE A 50 8.80 -11.83 -21.26
C ILE A 50 8.49 -13.32 -21.17
N ALA A 51 9.49 -14.16 -21.44
CA ALA A 51 9.33 -15.59 -21.23
C ALA A 51 9.23 -15.90 -19.72
N LYS A 52 8.36 -16.85 -19.33
CA LYS A 52 8.22 -17.35 -17.95
C LYS A 52 9.55 -17.74 -17.31
N ALA A 53 10.43 -18.41 -18.07
CA ALA A 53 11.79 -18.77 -17.60
C ALA A 53 12.66 -17.54 -17.27
N SER A 54 12.41 -16.40 -17.92
CA SER A 54 13.10 -15.15 -17.60
C SER A 54 12.60 -14.56 -16.30
N LEU A 55 11.31 -14.69 -16.00
CA LEU A 55 10.70 -14.23 -14.76
C LEU A 55 11.25 -14.97 -13.55
N TYR A 56 11.38 -16.31 -13.64
CA TYR A 56 11.94 -17.13 -12.57
C TYR A 56 13.43 -16.86 -12.28
N LYS A 57 14.16 -16.16 -13.16
CA LYS A 57 15.53 -15.69 -12.86
C LYS A 57 15.55 -14.50 -11.88
N HIS A 58 14.45 -13.75 -11.80
CA HIS A 58 14.30 -12.62 -10.89
C HIS A 58 13.57 -13.03 -9.60
N PHE A 59 12.53 -13.86 -9.74
CA PHE A 59 11.67 -14.27 -8.62
C PHE A 59 11.46 -15.78 -8.67
N PRO A 60 12.05 -16.55 -7.74
CA PRO A 60 12.05 -18.01 -7.78
C PRO A 60 10.67 -18.67 -7.68
N SER A 61 9.68 -17.98 -7.08
CA SER A 61 8.34 -18.51 -6.88
C SER A 61 7.26 -17.45 -7.12
N LYS A 62 6.00 -17.89 -7.18
CA LYS A 62 4.83 -17.00 -7.22
C LYS A 62 4.70 -16.20 -5.91
N GLU A 63 5.06 -16.83 -4.80
CA GLU A 63 5.09 -16.23 -3.48
C GLU A 63 6.13 -15.10 -3.40
N ASP A 64 7.32 -15.30 -3.96
CA ASP A 64 8.36 -14.25 -4.01
C ASP A 64 7.92 -13.06 -4.87
N LEU A 65 7.22 -13.32 -6.00
CA LEU A 65 6.61 -12.27 -6.80
C LEU A 65 5.60 -11.46 -6.00
N GLY A 66 4.68 -12.13 -5.31
CA GLY A 66 3.68 -11.49 -4.47
C GLY A 66 4.30 -10.71 -3.32
N ALA A 67 5.32 -11.29 -2.66
CA ALA A 67 6.02 -10.64 -1.55
C ALA A 67 6.79 -9.40 -2.01
N ALA A 68 7.45 -9.45 -3.15
CA ALA A 68 8.14 -8.29 -3.73
C ALA A 68 7.15 -7.16 -4.09
N ALA A 69 5.98 -7.49 -4.63
CA ALA A 69 4.93 -6.53 -4.92
C ALA A 69 4.39 -5.85 -3.65
N MET A 70 4.15 -6.63 -2.59
CA MET A 70 3.72 -6.09 -1.30
C MET A 70 4.80 -5.25 -0.62
N ALA A 71 6.08 -5.64 -0.73
CA ALA A 71 7.20 -4.84 -0.24
C ALA A 71 7.34 -3.52 -1.02
N HIS A 72 7.11 -3.54 -2.32
CA HIS A 72 7.09 -2.32 -3.14
C HIS A 72 5.96 -1.36 -2.71
N LEU A 73 4.78 -1.88 -2.38
CA LEU A 73 3.69 -1.06 -1.82
C LEU A 73 4.09 -0.39 -0.50
N MET A 74 4.80 -1.11 0.38
CA MET A 74 5.32 -0.50 1.61
C MET A 74 6.34 0.61 1.32
N ALA A 75 7.23 0.41 0.35
CA ALA A 75 8.17 1.44 -0.08
C ALA A 75 7.45 2.67 -0.67
N GLN A 76 6.38 2.48 -1.45
CA GLN A 76 5.53 3.58 -1.93
C GLN A 76 4.85 4.32 -0.78
N ALA A 77 4.35 3.59 0.23
CA ALA A 77 3.76 4.20 1.42
C ALA A 77 4.79 5.05 2.17
N GLN A 78 6.00 4.53 2.43
CA GLN A 78 7.08 5.29 3.06
C GLN A 78 7.42 6.55 2.26
N ALA A 79 7.60 6.42 0.95
CA ALA A 79 7.88 7.56 0.08
C ALA A 79 6.75 8.62 0.13
N PHE A 80 5.47 8.19 0.17
CA PHE A 80 4.35 9.10 0.36
C PHE A 80 4.41 9.81 1.71
N LEU A 81 4.66 9.07 2.81
CA LEU A 81 4.80 9.67 4.14
C LEU A 81 5.92 10.72 4.20
N ASP A 82 7.01 10.51 3.46
CA ASP A 82 8.13 11.45 3.37
C ASP A 82 7.79 12.76 2.64
N THR A 83 6.71 12.75 1.82
CA THR A 83 6.22 13.98 1.16
C THR A 83 5.39 14.86 2.08
N LEU A 84 4.92 14.34 3.21
CA LEU A 84 4.07 15.09 4.13
C LEU A 84 4.92 16.06 4.96
N PRO A 85 4.57 17.38 5.00
CA PRO A 85 5.31 18.36 5.77
C PRO A 85 5.35 18.00 7.25
N GLU A 86 6.51 18.18 7.90
CA GLU A 86 6.64 17.96 9.35
C GLU A 86 5.68 18.84 10.16
N THR A 87 5.44 20.05 9.70
CA THR A 87 4.55 21.04 10.33
C THR A 87 3.06 20.75 10.14
N GLN A 88 2.69 19.79 9.29
CA GLN A 88 1.29 19.43 9.07
C GLN A 88 0.70 18.79 10.33
N PRO A 89 -0.52 19.16 10.77
CA PRO A 89 -1.18 18.57 11.93
C PRO A 89 -1.30 17.03 11.82
N PRO A 90 -1.18 16.28 12.93
CA PRO A 90 -1.15 14.82 12.90
C PRO A 90 -2.45 14.23 12.31
N LEU A 91 -3.60 14.79 12.61
CA LEU A 91 -4.87 14.34 12.04
C LEU A 91 -4.92 14.52 10.52
N ASP A 92 -4.36 15.62 10.01
CA ASP A 92 -4.33 15.90 8.57
C ASP A 92 -3.36 14.96 7.84
N LYS A 93 -2.24 14.58 8.47
CA LYS A 93 -1.34 13.53 7.97
C LYS A 93 -2.08 12.19 7.86
N LEU A 94 -2.80 11.78 8.92
CA LEU A 94 -3.59 10.54 8.91
C LEU A 94 -4.67 10.57 7.82
N ARG A 95 -5.38 11.68 7.65
CA ARG A 95 -6.36 11.86 6.57
C ARG A 95 -5.71 11.76 5.19
N ALA A 96 -4.53 12.35 5.01
CA ALA A 96 -3.80 12.30 3.75
C ALA A 96 -3.39 10.86 3.39
N VAL A 97 -2.92 10.07 4.36
CA VAL A 97 -2.59 8.65 4.15
C VAL A 97 -3.82 7.85 3.74
N VAL A 98 -4.93 8.00 4.46
CA VAL A 98 -6.17 7.28 4.14
C VAL A 98 -6.70 7.69 2.77
N ARG A 99 -6.66 8.98 2.42
CA ARG A 99 -7.03 9.47 1.08
C ARG A 99 -6.16 8.85 0.00
N TRP A 100 -4.84 8.80 0.20
CA TRP A 100 -3.91 8.21 -0.74
C TRP A 100 -4.16 6.71 -0.94
N THR A 101 -4.37 5.93 0.13
CA THR A 101 -4.65 4.49 0.03
C THR A 101 -5.97 4.21 -0.68
N MET A 102 -7.02 5.00 -0.42
CA MET A 102 -8.30 4.89 -1.13
C MET A 102 -8.16 5.25 -2.62
N GLY A 103 -7.32 6.24 -2.95
CA GLY A 103 -7.00 6.58 -4.33
C GLY A 103 -6.34 5.41 -5.08
N LEU A 104 -5.36 4.73 -4.46
CA LEU A 104 -4.77 3.51 -5.02
C LEU A 104 -5.82 2.40 -5.21
N LYS A 105 -6.74 2.22 -4.24
CA LYS A 105 -7.80 1.21 -4.33
C LYS A 105 -8.75 1.48 -5.49
N LEU A 106 -9.24 2.70 -5.64
CA LEU A 106 -10.14 3.08 -6.74
C LEU A 106 -9.44 3.11 -8.11
N GLY A 107 -8.11 3.36 -8.12
CA GLY A 107 -7.26 3.28 -9.30
C GLY A 107 -6.88 1.84 -9.71
N GLY A 108 -7.26 0.82 -8.91
CA GLY A 108 -6.91 -0.57 -9.20
C GLY A 108 -5.43 -0.90 -8.95
N GLU A 109 -4.76 -0.11 -8.10
CA GLU A 109 -3.33 -0.27 -7.77
C GLU A 109 -3.09 -0.84 -6.37
N MET A 110 -4.13 -0.97 -5.55
CA MET A 110 -4.05 -1.52 -4.19
C MET A 110 -4.22 -3.04 -4.22
N PRO A 111 -3.17 -3.83 -3.97
CA PRO A 111 -3.28 -5.29 -3.87
C PRO A 111 -4.28 -5.72 -2.81
N SER A 112 -5.02 -6.77 -3.10
CA SER A 112 -5.88 -7.40 -2.09
C SER A 112 -5.04 -8.08 -1.01
N LEU A 113 -5.46 -7.97 0.25
CA LEU A 113 -4.81 -8.68 1.34
C LEU A 113 -4.94 -10.20 1.12
N PRO A 114 -3.85 -10.97 1.30
CA PRO A 114 -3.93 -12.41 1.16
C PRO A 114 -4.85 -13.01 2.22
N SER A 115 -5.61 -14.04 1.83
CA SER A 115 -6.47 -14.79 2.75
C SER A 115 -5.67 -15.40 3.91
N GLN A 116 -6.35 -15.77 4.99
CA GLN A 116 -5.67 -16.35 6.17
C GLN A 116 -4.93 -17.66 5.85
N ASN A 117 -5.39 -18.40 4.87
CA ASN A 117 -4.81 -19.68 4.44
C ASN A 117 -3.87 -19.53 3.22
N SER A 118 -3.56 -18.31 2.80
CA SER A 118 -2.70 -18.06 1.64
C SER A 118 -1.24 -18.37 1.96
N THR A 119 -0.55 -19.05 1.03
CA THR A 119 0.91 -19.26 1.10
C THR A 119 1.67 -17.94 1.06
N LEU A 120 1.14 -16.92 0.37
CA LEU A 120 1.72 -15.58 0.36
C LEU A 120 1.81 -14.99 1.77
N ARG A 121 0.81 -15.21 2.63
CA ARG A 121 0.83 -14.67 4.00
C ARG A 121 2.03 -15.20 4.80
N ALA A 122 2.31 -16.49 4.69
CA ALA A 122 3.48 -17.09 5.37
C ALA A 122 4.80 -16.51 4.84
N THR A 123 4.90 -16.33 3.51
CA THR A 123 6.07 -15.74 2.86
C THR A 123 6.27 -14.28 3.28
N LEU A 124 5.21 -13.48 3.37
CA LEU A 124 5.27 -12.08 3.81
C LEU A 124 5.83 -11.94 5.23
N MET A 125 5.44 -12.82 6.16
CA MET A 125 5.95 -12.81 7.54
C MET A 125 7.46 -13.07 7.62
N GLY A 126 8.04 -13.77 6.64
CA GLY A 126 9.49 -13.98 6.51
C GLY A 126 10.20 -12.96 5.60
N HIS A 127 9.47 -12.13 4.87
CA HIS A 127 10.04 -11.22 3.89
C HIS A 127 10.51 -9.92 4.54
N LYS A 128 11.83 -9.81 4.73
CA LYS A 128 12.44 -8.71 5.51
C LYS A 128 12.00 -7.32 5.05
N ALA A 129 12.09 -7.02 3.76
CA ALA A 129 11.77 -5.67 3.24
C ALA A 129 10.28 -5.31 3.44
N TYR A 130 9.37 -6.29 3.33
CA TYR A 130 7.96 -6.09 3.63
C TYR A 130 7.73 -5.80 5.11
N MET A 131 8.32 -6.62 6.01
CA MET A 131 8.14 -6.47 7.45
C MET A 131 8.76 -5.17 7.98
N ASP A 132 9.97 -4.82 7.52
CA ASP A 132 10.63 -3.55 7.89
C ASP A 132 9.76 -2.35 7.46
N GLY A 133 9.26 -2.36 6.22
CA GLY A 133 8.39 -1.30 5.71
C GLY A 133 7.06 -1.21 6.45
N LEU A 134 6.43 -2.36 6.75
CA LEU A 134 5.18 -2.41 7.52
C LEU A 134 5.38 -1.86 8.94
N MET A 135 6.49 -2.19 9.59
CA MET A 135 6.82 -1.68 10.93
C MET A 135 7.05 -0.17 10.89
N ASP A 136 7.86 0.33 9.96
CA ASP A 136 8.14 1.77 9.83
C ASP A 136 6.85 2.58 9.59
N VAL A 137 6.02 2.16 8.65
CA VAL A 137 4.72 2.81 8.38
C VAL A 137 3.84 2.77 9.63
N SER A 138 3.76 1.61 10.32
CA SER A 138 2.94 1.46 11.54
C SER A 138 3.43 2.36 12.67
N ASP A 139 4.74 2.47 12.89
CA ASP A 139 5.32 3.31 13.93
C ASP A 139 5.06 4.79 13.66
N ARG A 140 5.22 5.24 12.42
CA ARG A 140 4.95 6.64 12.02
C ARG A 140 3.47 7.01 12.18
N LEU A 141 2.56 6.17 11.70
CA LEU A 141 1.12 6.39 11.88
C LEU A 141 0.74 6.31 13.37
N GLY A 142 1.31 5.37 14.11
CA GLY A 142 1.10 5.22 15.55
C GLY A 142 1.50 6.47 16.32
N ALA A 143 2.64 7.06 16.00
CA ALA A 143 3.08 8.32 16.60
C ALA A 143 2.09 9.47 16.34
N TRP A 144 1.61 9.62 15.11
CA TRP A 144 0.60 10.64 14.76
C TRP A 144 -0.75 10.39 15.43
N ILE A 145 -1.16 9.13 15.62
CA ILE A 145 -2.39 8.78 16.35
C ILE A 145 -2.26 9.23 17.81
N VAL A 146 -1.16 8.89 18.48
CA VAL A 146 -0.92 9.28 19.89
C VAL A 146 -0.88 10.80 20.04
N GLU A 147 -0.23 11.50 19.12
CA GLU A 147 -0.19 12.96 19.09
C GLU A 147 -1.59 13.57 18.90
N ALA A 148 -2.37 13.06 17.94
CA ALA A 148 -3.75 13.49 17.71
C ALA A 148 -4.67 13.21 18.91
N GLN A 149 -4.46 12.11 19.64
CA GLN A 149 -5.15 11.81 20.89
C GLN A 149 -4.80 12.80 22.00
N ALA A 150 -3.51 13.16 22.14
CA ALA A 150 -3.06 14.13 23.12
C ALA A 150 -3.63 15.54 22.85
N GLN A 151 -3.87 15.89 21.57
CA GLN A 151 -4.52 17.12 21.15
C GLN A 151 -6.06 17.08 21.22
N GLY A 152 -6.66 15.95 21.61
CA GLY A 152 -8.12 15.77 21.67
C GLY A 152 -8.80 15.66 20.28
N LEU A 153 -8.04 15.48 19.21
CA LEU A 153 -8.53 15.34 17.83
C LEU A 153 -9.00 13.91 17.51
N ILE A 154 -8.46 12.92 18.21
CA ILE A 154 -8.90 11.52 18.21
C ILE A 154 -9.28 11.14 19.64
N ASN A 155 -10.30 10.31 19.80
CA ASN A 155 -10.77 9.85 21.12
C ASN A 155 -9.65 9.17 21.89
N PRO A 156 -9.17 9.74 23.03
CA PRO A 156 -8.05 9.20 23.81
C PRO A 156 -8.40 7.90 24.55
N LYS A 157 -9.69 7.50 24.62
CA LYS A 157 -10.12 6.25 25.23
C LYS A 157 -9.91 5.04 24.31
N LEU A 158 -9.70 5.26 23.02
CA LEU A 158 -9.43 4.19 22.06
C LEU A 158 -7.95 3.78 22.15
N PRO A 159 -7.63 2.47 22.21
CA PRO A 159 -6.25 2.05 22.03
C PRO A 159 -5.71 2.49 20.66
N ALA A 160 -4.50 3.07 20.63
CA ALA A 160 -3.89 3.55 19.39
C ALA A 160 -3.82 2.47 18.30
N ILE A 161 -3.57 1.22 18.69
CA ILE A 161 -3.55 0.07 17.77
C ILE A 161 -4.92 -0.18 17.13
N ALA A 162 -6.03 0.03 17.85
CA ALA A 162 -7.36 -0.12 17.28
C ALA A 162 -7.65 0.98 16.23
N VAL A 163 -7.19 2.20 16.51
CA VAL A 163 -7.26 3.30 15.53
C VAL A 163 -6.43 2.96 14.30
N LEU A 164 -5.18 2.51 14.47
CA LEU A 164 -4.29 2.13 13.37
C LEU A 164 -4.92 1.08 12.46
N TYR A 165 -5.46 0.00 13.03
CA TYR A 165 -6.10 -1.05 12.23
C TYR A 165 -7.39 -0.57 11.55
N THR A 166 -8.12 0.37 12.16
CA THR A 166 -9.28 1.02 11.51
C THR A 166 -8.85 1.80 10.26
N LEU A 167 -7.72 2.53 10.35
CA LEU A 167 -7.18 3.26 9.19
C LEU A 167 -6.67 2.28 8.11
N TYR A 168 -5.99 1.19 8.49
CA TYR A 168 -5.55 0.16 7.53
C TYR A 168 -6.72 -0.51 6.81
N ALA A 169 -7.83 -0.74 7.51
CA ALA A 169 -9.03 -1.31 6.89
C ALA A 169 -9.59 -0.45 5.75
N ARG A 170 -9.33 0.87 5.75
CA ARG A 170 -9.76 1.77 4.66
C ARG A 170 -9.05 1.49 3.34
N ALA A 171 -7.83 0.96 3.37
CA ALA A 171 -7.10 0.56 2.16
C ALA A 171 -7.79 -0.58 1.37
N CYS A 172 -8.60 -1.40 2.06
CA CYS A 172 -9.32 -2.53 1.48
C CYS A 172 -10.85 -2.41 1.67
N ASP A 173 -11.37 -1.19 1.86
CA ASP A 173 -12.78 -0.96 2.15
C ASP A 173 -13.67 -1.28 0.94
N PRO A 174 -14.55 -2.29 1.03
CA PRO A 174 -15.45 -2.63 -0.06
C PRO A 174 -16.49 -1.53 -0.37
N VAL A 175 -16.73 -0.61 0.56
CA VAL A 175 -17.67 0.51 0.36
C VAL A 175 -17.23 1.38 -0.81
N LEU A 176 -15.92 1.52 -1.06
CA LEU A 176 -15.39 2.26 -2.20
C LEU A 176 -15.90 1.70 -3.53
N GLU A 177 -15.86 0.37 -3.68
CA GLU A 177 -16.31 -0.32 -4.89
C GLU A 177 -17.83 -0.24 -5.04
N PHE A 178 -18.58 -0.42 -3.95
CA PHE A 178 -20.05 -0.32 -3.98
C PHE A 178 -20.53 1.09 -4.38
N LEU A 179 -19.88 2.14 -3.87
CA LEU A 179 -20.20 3.51 -4.27
C LEU A 179 -19.82 3.80 -5.72
N LYS A 180 -18.70 3.24 -6.18
CA LYS A 180 -18.26 3.36 -7.59
C LYS A 180 -19.22 2.66 -8.56
N MET A 181 -19.71 1.47 -8.22
CA MET A 181 -20.69 0.73 -9.01
C MET A 181 -22.04 1.47 -9.16
N GLY A 182 -22.37 2.34 -8.20
CA GLY A 182 -23.58 3.14 -8.24
C GLY A 182 -23.55 4.28 -9.27
N GLU A 183 -22.38 4.62 -9.82
CA GLU A 183 -22.14 5.67 -10.84
C GLU A 183 -22.71 7.06 -10.47
N LEU A 184 -22.98 7.30 -9.18
CA LEU A 184 -23.56 8.56 -8.70
C LEU A 184 -22.51 9.59 -8.26
N HIS A 185 -21.26 9.14 -8.06
CA HIS A 185 -20.18 9.93 -7.51
C HIS A 185 -18.87 9.69 -8.26
N THR A 186 -18.06 10.72 -8.36
CA THR A 186 -16.66 10.60 -8.83
C THR A 186 -15.79 9.92 -7.78
N ASP A 187 -14.64 9.36 -8.19
CA ASP A 187 -13.68 8.75 -7.27
C ASP A 187 -13.27 9.72 -6.14
N ALA A 188 -13.11 11.00 -6.45
CA ALA A 188 -12.77 12.02 -5.45
C ALA A 188 -13.90 12.22 -4.43
N GLU A 189 -15.16 12.29 -4.86
CA GLU A 189 -16.33 12.41 -3.97
C GLU A 189 -16.47 11.14 -3.10
N ILE A 190 -16.29 9.95 -3.65
CA ILE A 190 -16.32 8.68 -2.92
C ILE A 190 -15.29 8.69 -1.78
N ILE A 191 -14.07 9.13 -2.07
CA ILE A 191 -13.00 9.22 -1.07
C ILE A 191 -13.42 10.16 0.07
N GLU A 192 -13.93 11.36 -0.23
CA GLU A 192 -14.34 12.31 0.80
C GLU A 192 -15.52 11.82 1.63
N LEU A 193 -16.50 11.13 1.03
CA LEU A 193 -17.60 10.48 1.75
C LEU A 193 -17.09 9.45 2.76
N VAL A 194 -16.19 8.59 2.34
CA VAL A 194 -15.63 7.55 3.23
C VAL A 194 -14.71 8.14 4.28
N LEU A 195 -13.92 9.17 3.94
CA LEU A 195 -13.10 9.92 4.92
C LEU A 195 -13.97 10.55 6.00
N SER A 196 -15.07 11.21 5.61
CA SER A 196 -16.01 11.82 6.58
C SER A 196 -16.57 10.77 7.54
N THR A 197 -17.01 9.60 7.04
CA THR A 197 -17.49 8.53 7.94
C THR A 197 -16.40 8.01 8.88
N CYS A 198 -15.14 7.97 8.41
CA CYS A 198 -14.01 7.46 9.19
C CYS A 198 -13.61 8.42 10.32
N PHE A 199 -13.51 9.71 10.04
CA PHE A 199 -12.95 10.70 10.96
C PHE A 199 -13.99 11.53 11.71
N GLU A 200 -15.19 11.64 11.18
CA GLU A 200 -16.28 12.45 11.76
C GLU A 200 -17.41 11.58 12.35
N GLY A 201 -17.50 10.33 11.89
CA GLY A 201 -18.53 9.38 12.31
C GLY A 201 -19.84 9.56 11.53
N LEU A 202 -20.85 8.76 11.90
CA LEU A 202 -22.16 8.72 11.25
C LEU A 202 -23.23 9.60 11.96
N ASN A 203 -22.93 10.10 13.14
CA ASN A 203 -23.88 10.90 13.90
C ASN A 203 -23.97 12.32 13.33
N ALA A 204 -25.18 12.82 13.19
CA ALA A 204 -25.42 14.25 12.96
C ALA A 204 -24.84 15.06 14.14
N ARG A 205 -24.09 16.10 13.84
CA ARG A 205 -23.56 17.06 14.83
C ARG A 205 -24.49 18.27 14.91
#